data_663c236a42b236b3c5972f7b76d00554
#
_entry.id   663c236a42b236b3c5972f7b76d00554
#
_cell.length_a   1.000
_cell.length_b   1.000
_cell.length_c   1.000
_cell.angle_alpha   90.00
_cell.angle_beta   90.00
_cell.angle_gamma   90.00
#
_symmetry.space_group_name_H-M   'P 1'
#
loop_
_entity.id
_entity.type
_entity.pdbx_description
1 polymer ?
#
loop_
_entity_poly.entity_id
_entity_poly.type
_entity_poly.pdbx_seq_one_letter_code
_entity_poly.pdbx_strand_id
1 'polypeptide(L)'
;MNKINIPLDIPLAKRSLYERRINALTKNTGRLFIFAGDQRVEHLNDDFFGPEIPLDDADPEHLFRIASSSRIGAFATQLGLIAKYGSSYSKVPYLVKLNSKSNLVKDEDPYSAAWYDVRQVAQFAKNSKLNILGVGYTVYVGSTFETAMVHEAAQIVYQAHQEGLPVLLWMYPRGKAIQNKADAHLIAGAVNVGVALGADFIKVNKPDDVSPHSYLEIIKAGGNCTGILFAGGAASNLDDLLNTIYTQVHRFGATGAALGRNIHQHSLKEAIALANAVAAIIYDGQAPEAARRLLLKN
;
A
#
# COMPACT_ATOMS: atom_id res chain seq x y z
N MET A 1 22.22 9.82 3.00
CA MET A 1 21.31 8.93 2.22
C MET A 1 21.46 7.54 2.78
N ASN A 2 20.37 6.93 3.24
CA ASN A 2 20.40 5.53 3.62
C ASN A 2 20.71 4.70 2.37
N LYS A 3 21.69 3.82 2.45
CA LYS A 3 22.08 2.96 1.34
C LYS A 3 20.89 2.02 1.03
N ILE A 4 20.33 2.12 -0.19
CA ILE A 4 19.27 1.22 -0.64
C ILE A 4 19.87 -0.18 -0.75
N ASN A 5 19.25 -1.15 -0.10
CA ASN A 5 19.58 -2.56 -0.29
C ASN A 5 18.95 -3.02 -1.61
N ILE A 6 19.82 -3.36 -2.59
CA ILE A 6 19.36 -3.87 -3.89
C ILE A 6 19.38 -5.38 -3.83
N PRO A 7 18.23 -6.06 -3.97
CA PRO A 7 18.17 -7.52 -3.99
C PRO A 7 19.07 -8.13 -5.07
N LEU A 8 19.63 -9.30 -4.81
CA LEU A 8 20.59 -9.94 -5.73
C LEU A 8 19.95 -10.47 -7.01
N ASP A 9 18.65 -10.74 -6.97
CA ASP A 9 17.84 -11.15 -8.12
C ASP A 9 17.47 -9.98 -9.06
N ILE A 10 17.80 -8.72 -8.69
CA ILE A 10 17.76 -7.59 -9.62
C ILE A 10 18.96 -7.70 -10.59
N PRO A 11 18.71 -7.86 -11.91
CA PRO A 11 19.78 -7.91 -12.90
C PRO A 11 20.65 -6.64 -12.86
N LEU A 12 21.95 -6.77 -13.08
CA LEU A 12 22.89 -5.64 -13.05
C LEU A 12 22.40 -4.46 -13.90
N ALA A 13 21.89 -4.74 -15.10
CA ALA A 13 21.36 -3.72 -16.01
C ALA A 13 20.12 -2.99 -15.49
N LYS A 14 19.41 -3.55 -14.49
CA LYS A 14 18.18 -3.00 -13.93
C LYS A 14 18.39 -2.30 -12.59
N ARG A 15 19.54 -2.45 -11.93
CA ARG A 15 19.80 -1.91 -10.58
C ARG A 15 19.60 -0.41 -10.46
N SER A 16 20.13 0.36 -11.40
CA SER A 16 19.92 1.82 -11.39
C SER A 16 18.46 2.22 -11.60
N LEU A 17 17.69 1.45 -12.36
CA LEU A 17 16.27 1.68 -12.57
C LEU A 17 15.49 1.37 -11.30
N TYR A 18 15.77 0.23 -10.66
CA TYR A 18 15.20 -0.16 -9.39
C TYR A 18 15.48 0.89 -8.29
N GLU A 19 16.73 1.32 -8.15
CA GLU A 19 17.12 2.35 -7.19
C GLU A 19 16.38 3.68 -7.42
N ARG A 20 16.25 4.13 -8.66
CA ARG A 20 15.45 5.33 -9.00
C ARG A 20 13.98 5.15 -8.60
N ARG A 21 13.40 3.96 -8.81
CA ARG A 21 12.01 3.66 -8.43
C ARG A 21 11.82 3.65 -6.91
N ILE A 22 12.72 3.02 -6.15
CA ILE A 22 12.69 3.07 -4.68
C ILE A 22 12.81 4.51 -4.18
N ASN A 23 13.73 5.29 -4.72
CA ASN A 23 13.89 6.70 -4.36
C ASN A 23 12.63 7.53 -4.69
N ALA A 24 12.00 7.29 -5.82
CA ALA A 24 10.75 7.96 -6.21
C ALA A 24 9.59 7.58 -5.28
N LEU A 25 9.42 6.29 -4.96
CA LEU A 25 8.43 5.78 -4.01
C LEU A 25 8.60 6.39 -2.63
N THR A 26 9.85 6.45 -2.16
CA THR A 26 10.16 6.92 -0.80
C THR A 26 10.45 8.42 -0.70
N LYS A 27 10.32 9.16 -1.80
CA LYS A 27 10.68 10.59 -1.86
C LYS A 27 12.09 10.87 -1.32
N ASN A 28 13.04 9.95 -1.54
CA ASN A 28 14.42 9.97 -1.04
C ASN A 28 14.57 9.99 0.50
N THR A 29 13.51 9.67 1.24
CA THR A 29 13.52 9.67 2.72
C THR A 29 13.71 8.28 3.32
N GLY A 30 13.56 7.23 2.51
CA GLY A 30 13.47 5.85 2.97
C GLY A 30 12.09 5.49 3.56
N ARG A 31 11.13 6.42 3.58
CA ARG A 31 9.76 6.24 4.09
C ARG A 31 8.76 6.20 2.95
N LEU A 32 7.63 5.52 3.14
CA LEU A 32 6.67 5.29 2.07
C LEU A 32 5.23 5.60 2.51
N PHE A 33 4.56 6.48 1.78
CA PHE A 33 3.13 6.68 1.88
C PHE A 33 2.43 6.17 0.63
N ILE A 34 1.62 5.12 0.77
CA ILE A 34 0.75 4.59 -0.29
C ILE A 34 -0.65 5.14 -0.12
N PHE A 35 -1.16 5.83 -1.14
CA PHE A 35 -2.59 6.07 -1.29
C PHE A 35 -3.22 4.84 -1.94
N ALA A 36 -4.05 4.12 -1.19
CA ALA A 36 -4.68 2.89 -1.62
C ALA A 36 -6.06 3.19 -2.22
N GLY A 37 -6.24 2.91 -3.50
CA GLY A 37 -7.50 3.00 -4.23
C GLY A 37 -7.90 1.69 -4.89
N ASP A 38 -7.41 0.57 -4.33
CA ASP A 38 -7.68 -0.78 -4.80
C ASP A 38 -8.97 -1.39 -4.19
N GLN A 39 -9.61 -0.67 -3.25
CA GLN A 39 -10.79 -1.15 -2.52
C GLN A 39 -12.07 -1.30 -3.37
N ARG A 40 -12.17 -0.63 -4.52
CA ARG A 40 -13.38 -0.73 -5.37
C ARG A 40 -13.76 -2.14 -5.76
N VAL A 41 -12.81 -3.04 -5.79
CA VAL A 41 -13.07 -4.47 -6.06
C VAL A 41 -13.42 -5.21 -4.78
N GLU A 42 -12.63 -5.02 -3.71
CA GLU A 42 -12.79 -5.80 -2.49
C GLU A 42 -13.99 -5.34 -1.65
N HIS A 43 -14.22 -4.03 -1.59
CA HIS A 43 -15.29 -3.42 -0.77
C HIS A 43 -16.50 -2.99 -1.62
N LEU A 44 -16.42 -3.19 -2.95
CA LEU A 44 -17.50 -2.87 -3.87
C LEU A 44 -17.94 -1.40 -3.76
N ASN A 45 -19.24 -1.17 -3.73
CA ASN A 45 -19.80 0.17 -3.59
C ASN A 45 -19.93 0.66 -2.15
N ASP A 46 -19.76 -0.23 -1.16
CA ASP A 46 -19.99 0.08 0.25
C ASP A 46 -19.02 1.16 0.79
N ASP A 47 -17.80 1.22 0.23
CA ASP A 47 -16.81 2.23 0.62
C ASP A 47 -16.87 3.51 -0.24
N PHE A 48 -17.74 3.56 -1.28
CA PHE A 48 -17.73 4.63 -2.29
C PHE A 48 -19.07 5.33 -2.48
N PHE A 49 -20.12 4.87 -1.82
CA PHE A 49 -21.44 5.48 -1.89
C PHE A 49 -22.25 5.16 -0.64
N GLY A 50 -22.72 6.22 0.04
CA GLY A 50 -23.53 6.09 1.25
C GLY A 50 -23.80 7.44 1.91
N PRO A 51 -24.62 7.48 2.97
CA PRO A 51 -25.05 8.73 3.60
C PRO A 51 -23.90 9.62 4.11
N GLU A 52 -22.81 8.99 4.55
CA GLU A 52 -21.64 9.66 5.15
C GLU A 52 -20.46 9.78 4.19
N ILE A 53 -20.63 9.34 2.93
CA ILE A 53 -19.58 9.36 1.91
C ILE A 53 -19.89 10.49 0.92
N PRO A 54 -18.97 11.42 0.68
CA PRO A 54 -19.16 12.47 -0.32
C PRO A 54 -19.47 11.88 -1.70
N LEU A 55 -20.40 12.50 -2.41
CA LEU A 55 -20.82 12.01 -3.74
C LEU A 55 -19.67 11.94 -4.75
N ASP A 56 -18.65 12.78 -4.59
CA ASP A 56 -17.43 12.76 -5.40
C ASP A 56 -16.76 11.38 -5.40
N ASP A 57 -16.82 10.64 -4.29
CA ASP A 57 -16.16 9.35 -4.14
C ASP A 57 -16.83 8.21 -4.94
N ALA A 58 -18.08 8.41 -5.37
CA ALA A 58 -18.75 7.50 -6.28
C ALA A 58 -18.06 7.45 -7.66
N ASP A 59 -17.45 8.56 -8.09
CA ASP A 59 -16.68 8.65 -9.33
C ASP A 59 -15.27 8.07 -9.14
N PRO A 60 -14.86 7.02 -9.90
CA PRO A 60 -13.50 6.51 -9.85
C PRO A 60 -12.42 7.56 -10.08
N GLU A 61 -12.71 8.63 -10.85
CA GLU A 61 -11.76 9.70 -11.14
C GLU A 61 -11.40 10.52 -9.90
N HIS A 62 -12.27 10.54 -8.86
CA HIS A 62 -11.98 11.21 -7.59
C HIS A 62 -10.63 10.74 -6.99
N LEU A 63 -10.37 9.44 -7.00
CA LEU A 63 -9.10 8.88 -6.52
C LEU A 63 -7.88 9.42 -7.31
N PHE A 64 -8.01 9.58 -8.62
CA PHE A 64 -6.95 10.12 -9.46
C PHE A 64 -6.71 11.62 -9.22
N ARG A 65 -7.77 12.39 -8.99
CA ARG A 65 -7.70 13.81 -8.63
C ARG A 65 -6.96 13.98 -7.29
N ILE A 66 -7.29 13.18 -6.28
CA ILE A 66 -6.59 13.17 -4.99
C ILE A 66 -5.11 12.82 -5.21
N ALA A 67 -4.82 11.71 -5.91
CA ALA A 67 -3.46 11.23 -6.14
C ALA A 67 -2.59 12.26 -6.88
N SER A 68 -3.16 12.99 -7.84
CA SER A 68 -2.44 13.98 -8.64
C SER A 68 -2.08 15.26 -7.89
N SER A 69 -2.83 15.55 -6.82
CA SER A 69 -2.70 16.78 -6.03
C SER A 69 -2.07 16.57 -4.66
N SER A 70 -1.70 15.32 -4.35
CA SER A 70 -1.18 14.93 -3.04
C SER A 70 0.27 14.45 -3.11
N ARG A 71 1.04 14.68 -2.05
CA ARG A 71 2.44 14.25 -1.92
C ARG A 71 2.52 12.78 -1.47
N ILE A 72 2.08 11.86 -2.34
CA ILE A 72 2.11 10.41 -2.10
C ILE A 72 3.38 9.76 -2.68
N GLY A 73 3.78 8.61 -2.15
CA GLY A 73 4.82 7.76 -2.72
C GLY A 73 4.32 7.01 -3.95
N ALA A 74 3.13 6.40 -3.84
CA ALA A 74 2.42 5.86 -4.99
C ALA A 74 0.90 5.79 -4.73
N PHE A 75 0.14 5.81 -5.82
CA PHE A 75 -1.27 5.46 -5.88
C PHE A 75 -1.40 4.00 -6.29
N ALA A 76 -1.84 3.15 -5.36
CA ALA A 76 -2.04 1.74 -5.61
C ALA A 76 -3.47 1.50 -6.11
N THR A 77 -3.60 1.03 -7.36
CA THR A 77 -4.91 0.72 -7.96
C THR A 77 -4.77 -0.31 -9.09
N GLN A 78 -5.88 -0.79 -9.65
CA GLN A 78 -5.90 -1.80 -10.70
C GLN A 78 -5.50 -1.22 -12.06
N LEU A 79 -4.86 -2.05 -12.89
CA LEU A 79 -4.40 -1.67 -14.22
C LEU A 79 -5.51 -1.11 -15.12
N GLY A 80 -6.73 -1.68 -15.02
CA GLY A 80 -7.88 -1.22 -15.81
C GLY A 80 -8.27 0.24 -15.53
N LEU A 81 -8.20 0.67 -14.26
CA LEU A 81 -8.44 2.08 -13.88
C LEU A 81 -7.31 2.96 -14.38
N ILE A 82 -6.05 2.54 -14.24
CA ILE A 82 -4.89 3.30 -14.77
C ILE A 82 -5.01 3.46 -16.29
N ALA A 83 -5.42 2.42 -17.00
CA ALA A 83 -5.61 2.47 -18.45
C ALA A 83 -6.70 3.45 -18.89
N LYS A 84 -7.76 3.59 -18.08
CA LYS A 84 -8.88 4.52 -18.36
C LYS A 84 -8.52 5.98 -18.07
N TYR A 85 -7.91 6.25 -16.93
CA TYR A 85 -7.72 7.62 -16.43
C TYR A 85 -6.28 8.12 -16.54
N GLY A 86 -5.30 7.23 -16.66
CA GLY A 86 -3.87 7.57 -16.55
C GLY A 86 -3.38 8.61 -17.55
N SER A 87 -3.97 8.73 -18.73
CA SER A 87 -3.59 9.76 -19.71
C SER A 87 -3.76 11.18 -19.17
N SER A 88 -4.84 11.43 -18.42
CA SER A 88 -5.09 12.73 -17.77
C SER A 88 -4.24 12.93 -16.50
N TYR A 89 -3.69 11.86 -15.95
CA TYR A 89 -2.95 11.84 -14.68
C TYR A 89 -1.55 11.22 -14.83
N SER A 90 -0.85 11.54 -15.93
CA SER A 90 0.42 10.92 -16.32
C SER A 90 1.57 11.12 -15.32
N LYS A 91 1.51 12.15 -14.46
CA LYS A 91 2.53 12.43 -13.44
C LYS A 91 2.34 11.65 -12.13
N VAL A 92 1.17 11.03 -11.94
CA VAL A 92 0.88 10.25 -10.73
C VAL A 92 1.84 9.07 -10.66
N PRO A 93 2.50 8.84 -9.49
CA PRO A 93 3.30 7.64 -9.28
C PRO A 93 2.35 6.46 -9.03
N TYR A 94 2.34 5.48 -9.93
CA TYR A 94 1.45 4.32 -9.83
C TYR A 94 2.15 3.10 -9.27
N LEU A 95 1.44 2.36 -8.43
CA LEU A 95 1.73 1.00 -8.04
C LEU A 95 0.56 0.12 -8.53
N VAL A 96 0.85 -0.78 -9.48
CA VAL A 96 -0.19 -1.60 -10.10
C VAL A 96 -0.55 -2.78 -9.21
N LYS A 97 -1.80 -2.80 -8.71
CA LYS A 97 -2.33 -3.94 -7.97
C LYS A 97 -2.69 -5.08 -8.94
N LEU A 98 -1.99 -6.22 -8.81
CA LEU A 98 -2.10 -7.33 -9.77
C LEU A 98 -3.32 -8.22 -9.53
N ASN A 99 -3.78 -8.31 -8.27
CA ASN A 99 -4.92 -9.15 -7.89
C ASN A 99 -5.90 -8.39 -7.00
N SER A 100 -7.13 -8.83 -6.99
CA SER A 100 -8.17 -8.46 -6.04
C SER A 100 -9.26 -9.53 -6.05
N LYS A 101 -10.03 -9.60 -4.97
CA LYS A 101 -11.18 -10.48 -4.84
C LYS A 101 -12.41 -9.62 -4.52
N SER A 102 -13.51 -9.81 -5.24
CA SER A 102 -14.78 -9.19 -4.87
C SER A 102 -15.39 -9.88 -3.65
N ASN A 103 -16.06 -9.12 -2.79
CA ASN A 103 -16.77 -9.62 -1.64
C ASN A 103 -18.31 -9.65 -1.85
N LEU A 104 -18.76 -9.76 -3.13
CA LEU A 104 -20.16 -9.97 -3.44
C LEU A 104 -20.70 -11.22 -2.75
N VAL A 105 -19.89 -12.27 -2.71
CA VAL A 105 -20.13 -13.44 -1.88
C VAL A 105 -19.07 -13.47 -0.80
N LYS A 106 -19.51 -13.48 0.46
CA LYS A 106 -18.60 -13.63 1.60
C LYS A 106 -18.03 -15.04 1.59
N ASP A 107 -16.71 -15.11 1.70
CA ASP A 107 -15.98 -16.36 1.70
C ASP A 107 -15.05 -16.38 2.91
N GLU A 108 -15.09 -17.46 3.68
CA GLU A 108 -14.28 -17.63 4.87
C GLU A 108 -12.83 -17.95 4.52
N ASP A 109 -12.60 -18.60 3.36
CA ASP A 109 -11.28 -18.92 2.80
C ASP A 109 -11.04 -18.12 1.52
N PRO A 110 -10.55 -16.87 1.61
CA PRO A 110 -10.39 -16.01 0.45
C PRO A 110 -9.29 -16.51 -0.48
N TYR A 111 -9.55 -16.42 -1.79
CA TYR A 111 -8.58 -16.61 -2.87
C TYR A 111 -8.57 -15.39 -3.80
N SER A 112 -7.40 -14.95 -4.17
CA SER A 112 -7.24 -13.80 -5.08
C SER A 112 -6.08 -14.09 -6.04
N ALA A 113 -6.39 -14.59 -7.23
CA ALA A 113 -5.40 -14.82 -8.28
C ALA A 113 -5.00 -13.52 -8.98
N ALA A 114 -3.80 -13.47 -9.55
CA ALA A 114 -3.37 -12.37 -10.37
C ALA A 114 -4.24 -12.24 -11.63
N TRP A 115 -4.64 -11.01 -11.96
CA TRP A 115 -5.37 -10.68 -13.18
C TRP A 115 -4.43 -10.39 -14.34
N TYR A 116 -3.22 -9.94 -14.01
CA TYR A 116 -2.17 -9.57 -14.95
C TYR A 116 -0.84 -10.09 -14.46
N ASP A 117 -0.01 -10.55 -15.39
CA ASP A 117 1.38 -10.86 -15.09
C ASP A 117 2.26 -9.59 -15.11
N VAL A 118 3.45 -9.70 -14.54
CA VAL A 118 4.39 -8.57 -14.46
C VAL A 118 4.84 -8.09 -15.82
N ARG A 119 4.95 -8.98 -16.82
CA ARG A 119 5.39 -8.61 -18.18
C ARG A 119 4.34 -7.75 -18.87
N GLN A 120 3.06 -8.04 -18.66
CA GLN A 120 1.96 -7.21 -19.17
C GLN A 120 2.03 -5.79 -18.57
N VAL A 121 2.31 -5.67 -17.27
CA VAL A 121 2.50 -4.36 -16.62
C VAL A 121 3.73 -3.64 -17.17
N ALA A 122 4.87 -4.33 -17.34
CA ALA A 122 6.08 -3.74 -17.90
C ALA A 122 5.86 -3.26 -19.34
N GLN A 123 5.15 -4.05 -20.15
CA GLN A 123 4.77 -3.66 -21.52
C GLN A 123 3.81 -2.48 -21.53
N PHE A 124 2.82 -2.46 -20.63
CA PHE A 124 1.91 -1.32 -20.46
C PHE A 124 2.66 -0.05 -20.08
N ALA A 125 3.59 -0.12 -19.11
CA ALA A 125 4.43 1.00 -18.71
C ALA A 125 5.24 1.58 -19.86
N LYS A 126 5.85 0.69 -20.68
CA LYS A 126 6.62 1.07 -21.87
C LYS A 126 5.75 1.78 -22.91
N ASN A 127 4.56 1.25 -23.18
CA ASN A 127 3.67 1.78 -24.21
C ASN A 127 3.01 3.09 -23.80
N SER A 128 2.53 3.16 -22.55
CA SER A 128 1.81 4.34 -22.03
C SER A 128 2.72 5.48 -21.59
N LYS A 129 3.99 5.19 -21.31
CA LYS A 129 4.97 6.12 -20.69
C LYS A 129 4.52 6.68 -19.35
N LEU A 130 3.56 6.03 -18.69
CA LEU A 130 3.10 6.41 -17.37
C LEU A 130 4.16 6.08 -16.31
N ASN A 131 4.07 6.78 -15.20
CA ASN A 131 5.00 6.64 -14.07
C ASN A 131 4.67 5.41 -13.22
N ILE A 132 4.87 4.20 -13.78
CA ILE A 132 4.69 2.93 -13.05
C ILE A 132 5.94 2.65 -12.24
N LEU A 133 5.83 2.73 -10.92
CA LEU A 133 6.96 2.60 -10.00
C LEU A 133 7.09 1.21 -9.38
N GLY A 134 6.03 0.41 -9.36
CA GLY A 134 6.04 -0.91 -8.76
C GLY A 134 4.77 -1.68 -9.01
N VAL A 135 4.74 -2.89 -8.49
CA VAL A 135 3.57 -3.78 -8.52
C VAL A 135 3.20 -4.22 -7.10
N GLY A 136 1.96 -4.65 -6.93
CA GLY A 136 1.49 -5.13 -5.65
C GLY A 136 0.58 -6.35 -5.76
N TYR A 137 0.63 -7.21 -4.74
CA TYR A 137 -0.12 -8.45 -4.71
C TYR A 137 -0.60 -8.75 -3.29
N THR A 138 -1.80 -9.31 -3.14
CA THR A 138 -2.37 -9.72 -1.84
C THR A 138 -2.22 -11.22 -1.64
N VAL A 139 -1.71 -11.61 -0.47
CA VAL A 139 -1.68 -12.99 0.02
C VAL A 139 -2.53 -13.08 1.28
N TYR A 140 -3.48 -14.00 1.30
CA TYR A 140 -4.25 -14.33 2.50
C TYR A 140 -3.61 -15.54 3.17
N VAL A 141 -2.79 -15.26 4.20
CA VAL A 141 -2.07 -16.28 4.97
C VAL A 141 -3.05 -16.97 5.94
N GLY A 142 -3.11 -18.28 5.90
CA GLY A 142 -4.07 -19.09 6.66
C GLY A 142 -5.34 -19.47 5.89
N SER A 143 -5.50 -19.01 4.63
CA SER A 143 -6.52 -19.51 3.72
C SER A 143 -6.20 -20.92 3.23
N THR A 144 -7.22 -21.72 2.94
CA THR A 144 -7.07 -23.00 2.24
C THR A 144 -6.31 -22.87 0.91
N PHE A 145 -6.31 -21.68 0.30
CA PHE A 145 -5.64 -21.37 -0.95
C PHE A 145 -4.27 -20.71 -0.77
N GLU A 146 -3.74 -20.67 0.45
CA GLU A 146 -2.46 -20.02 0.77
C GLU A 146 -1.33 -20.48 -0.13
N THR A 147 -1.16 -21.80 -0.30
CA THR A 147 -0.07 -22.37 -1.09
C THR A 147 -0.06 -21.85 -2.53
N ALA A 148 -1.24 -21.71 -3.16
CA ALA A 148 -1.35 -21.16 -4.51
C ALA A 148 -0.95 -19.68 -4.57
N MET A 149 -1.43 -18.88 -3.60
CA MET A 149 -1.12 -17.45 -3.55
C MET A 149 0.35 -17.19 -3.20
N VAL A 150 0.94 -17.97 -2.30
CA VAL A 150 2.37 -17.88 -1.95
C VAL A 150 3.25 -18.24 -3.15
N HIS A 151 2.89 -19.31 -3.88
CA HIS A 151 3.61 -19.68 -5.11
C HIS A 151 3.53 -18.56 -6.16
N GLU A 152 2.34 -18.01 -6.41
CA GLU A 152 2.14 -16.92 -7.37
C GLU A 152 2.90 -15.65 -6.94
N ALA A 153 2.85 -15.30 -5.64
CA ALA A 153 3.59 -14.17 -5.09
C ALA A 153 5.09 -14.29 -5.30
N ALA A 154 5.66 -15.50 -5.09
CA ALA A 154 7.09 -15.75 -5.34
C ALA A 154 7.46 -15.50 -6.82
N GLN A 155 6.62 -15.95 -7.76
CA GLN A 155 6.83 -15.71 -9.19
C GLN A 155 6.72 -14.22 -9.52
N ILE A 156 5.75 -13.51 -8.93
CA ILE A 156 5.56 -12.07 -9.12
C ILE A 156 6.78 -11.29 -8.61
N VAL A 157 7.28 -11.58 -7.41
CA VAL A 157 8.46 -10.90 -6.85
C VAL A 157 9.65 -11.09 -7.77
N TYR A 158 9.97 -12.32 -8.13
CA TYR A 158 11.09 -12.61 -9.02
C TYR A 158 10.95 -11.89 -10.38
N GLN A 159 9.79 -12.00 -11.04
CA GLN A 159 9.55 -11.36 -12.33
C GLN A 159 9.61 -9.82 -12.25
N ALA A 160 9.08 -9.23 -11.18
CA ALA A 160 9.14 -7.79 -10.96
C ALA A 160 10.58 -7.31 -10.79
N HIS A 161 11.39 -8.03 -10.03
CA HIS A 161 12.80 -7.75 -9.87
C HIS A 161 13.56 -7.86 -11.19
N GLN A 162 13.23 -8.82 -12.07
CA GLN A 162 13.82 -8.89 -13.43
C GLN A 162 13.51 -7.64 -14.27
N GLU A 163 12.40 -6.95 -14.02
CA GLU A 163 12.02 -5.68 -14.67
C GLU A 163 12.46 -4.45 -13.87
N GLY A 164 13.18 -4.63 -12.76
CA GLY A 164 13.59 -3.57 -11.84
C GLY A 164 12.40 -2.85 -11.20
N LEU A 165 11.27 -3.57 -10.99
CA LEU A 165 10.07 -3.08 -10.33
C LEU A 165 10.08 -3.50 -8.86
N PRO A 166 10.04 -2.56 -7.90
CA PRO A 166 9.75 -2.86 -6.50
C PRO A 166 8.39 -3.54 -6.31
N VAL A 167 8.32 -4.39 -5.29
CA VAL A 167 7.11 -5.15 -4.95
C VAL A 167 6.61 -4.81 -3.55
N LEU A 168 5.32 -4.47 -3.47
CA LEU A 168 4.58 -4.35 -2.21
C LEU A 168 3.63 -5.55 -2.08
N LEU A 169 3.81 -6.37 -1.05
CA LEU A 169 2.87 -7.44 -0.71
C LEU A 169 1.89 -7.00 0.38
N TRP A 170 0.59 -7.23 0.16
CA TRP A 170 -0.43 -7.15 1.20
C TRP A 170 -0.49 -8.52 1.87
N MET A 171 0.03 -8.63 3.11
CA MET A 171 0.12 -9.89 3.84
C MET A 171 -0.93 -9.89 4.96
N TYR A 172 -2.02 -10.61 4.73
CA TYR A 172 -3.15 -10.60 5.65
C TYR A 172 -3.44 -11.99 6.22
N PRO A 173 -3.34 -12.18 7.56
CA PRO A 173 -3.89 -13.37 8.19
C PRO A 173 -5.40 -13.44 7.94
N ARG A 174 -5.85 -14.41 7.12
CA ARG A 174 -7.26 -14.65 6.78
C ARG A 174 -7.47 -16.10 6.37
N GLY A 175 -8.60 -16.65 6.77
CA GLY A 175 -9.02 -18.01 6.50
C GLY A 175 -9.94 -18.47 7.61
N LYS A 176 -10.72 -19.51 7.38
CA LYS A 176 -11.69 -20.03 8.38
C LYS A 176 -11.03 -20.49 9.69
N ALA A 177 -9.76 -20.89 9.64
CA ALA A 177 -8.99 -21.29 10.83
C ALA A 177 -8.41 -20.11 11.62
N ILE A 178 -8.43 -18.89 11.07
CA ILE A 178 -7.89 -17.70 11.72
C ILE A 178 -8.93 -17.08 12.63
N GLN A 179 -8.79 -17.30 13.94
CA GLN A 179 -9.73 -16.78 14.94
C GLN A 179 -9.59 -15.27 15.14
N ASN A 180 -8.35 -14.76 15.19
CA ASN A 180 -8.07 -13.34 15.34
C ASN A 180 -7.11 -12.86 14.23
N LYS A 181 -7.65 -12.21 13.21
CA LYS A 181 -6.89 -11.64 12.08
C LYS A 181 -6.02 -10.44 12.43
N ALA A 182 -6.18 -9.88 13.63
CA ALA A 182 -5.44 -8.72 14.13
C ALA A 182 -4.51 -9.10 15.30
N ASP A 183 -4.31 -10.39 15.56
CA ASP A 183 -3.29 -10.89 16.49
C ASP A 183 -1.90 -10.50 16.00
N ALA A 184 -1.09 -9.88 16.86
CA ALA A 184 0.23 -9.36 16.50
C ALA A 184 1.20 -10.46 16.06
N HIS A 185 1.15 -11.62 16.72
CA HIS A 185 2.03 -12.74 16.40
C HIS A 185 1.70 -13.36 15.03
N LEU A 186 0.40 -13.49 14.70
CA LEU A 186 -0.03 -13.94 13.37
C LEU A 186 0.33 -12.92 12.29
N ILE A 187 0.20 -11.62 12.56
CA ILE A 187 0.62 -10.56 11.63
C ILE A 187 2.13 -10.63 11.41
N ALA A 188 2.94 -10.78 12.47
CA ALA A 188 4.39 -10.95 12.36
C ALA A 188 4.76 -12.21 11.57
N GLY A 189 4.02 -13.32 11.77
CA GLY A 189 4.15 -14.55 10.97
C GLY A 189 3.89 -14.29 9.48
N ALA A 190 2.82 -13.54 9.14
CA ALA A 190 2.53 -13.17 7.76
C ALA A 190 3.63 -12.25 7.16
N VAL A 191 4.20 -11.35 7.96
CA VAL A 191 5.37 -10.55 7.55
C VAL A 191 6.55 -11.45 7.21
N ASN A 192 6.87 -12.43 8.04
CA ASN A 192 7.96 -13.37 7.77
C ASN A 192 7.80 -14.12 6.45
N VAL A 193 6.57 -14.54 6.12
CA VAL A 193 6.27 -15.14 4.80
C VAL A 193 6.60 -14.15 3.69
N GLY A 194 6.14 -12.91 3.77
CA GLY A 194 6.41 -11.88 2.76
C GLY A 194 7.89 -11.55 2.60
N VAL A 195 8.64 -11.54 3.70
CA VAL A 195 10.12 -11.38 3.69
C VAL A 195 10.78 -12.54 2.97
N ALA A 196 10.37 -13.77 3.28
CA ALA A 196 10.91 -14.98 2.64
C ALA A 196 10.62 -15.03 1.13
N LEU A 197 9.53 -14.40 0.69
CA LEU A 197 9.18 -14.22 -0.73
C LEU A 197 10.02 -13.14 -1.42
N GLY A 198 10.77 -12.32 -0.67
CA GLY A 198 11.62 -11.26 -1.21
C GLY A 198 10.91 -9.92 -1.41
N ALA A 199 9.79 -9.65 -0.74
CA ALA A 199 9.08 -8.38 -0.86
C ALA A 199 9.94 -7.18 -0.42
N ASP A 200 9.89 -6.08 -1.18
CA ASP A 200 10.56 -4.83 -0.81
C ASP A 200 9.78 -4.08 0.28
N PHE A 201 8.46 -4.15 0.18
CA PHE A 201 7.55 -3.59 1.17
C PHE A 201 6.44 -4.59 1.49
N ILE A 202 5.98 -4.54 2.73
CA ILE A 202 4.85 -5.35 3.20
C ILE A 202 3.82 -4.44 3.86
N LYS A 203 2.57 -4.52 3.40
CA LYS A 203 1.42 -3.88 4.04
C LYS A 203 0.69 -4.90 4.90
N VAL A 204 0.46 -4.53 6.17
CA VAL A 204 -0.31 -5.32 7.13
C VAL A 204 -1.38 -4.47 7.81
N ASN A 205 -2.36 -5.11 8.44
CA ASN A 205 -3.28 -4.44 9.35
C ASN A 205 -2.54 -4.04 10.64
N LYS A 206 -3.07 -3.03 11.35
CA LYS A 206 -2.63 -2.77 12.72
C LYS A 206 -3.09 -3.92 13.63
N PRO A 207 -2.32 -4.27 14.67
CA PRO A 207 -2.75 -5.25 15.67
C PRO A 207 -3.89 -4.70 16.53
N ASP A 208 -4.67 -5.59 17.15
CA ASP A 208 -5.69 -5.21 18.15
C ASP A 208 -5.02 -4.69 19.41
N ASP A 209 -3.96 -5.36 19.86
CA ASP A 209 -3.10 -4.86 20.92
C ASP A 209 -2.16 -3.80 20.36
N VAL A 210 -2.47 -2.54 20.61
CA VAL A 210 -1.68 -1.37 20.15
C VAL A 210 -0.48 -1.07 21.06
N SER A 211 -0.03 -2.03 21.87
CA SER A 211 1.16 -1.89 22.72
C SER A 211 2.44 -1.73 21.90
N PRO A 212 3.47 -1.09 22.46
CA PRO A 212 4.79 -1.04 21.81
C PRO A 212 5.35 -2.42 21.48
N HIS A 213 5.09 -3.43 22.30
CA HIS A 213 5.56 -4.81 22.09
C HIS A 213 5.01 -5.39 20.79
N SER A 214 3.69 -5.32 20.60
CA SER A 214 3.00 -5.84 19.41
C SER A 214 3.48 -5.18 18.12
N TYR A 215 3.64 -3.85 18.11
CA TYR A 215 4.19 -3.15 16.95
C TYR A 215 5.64 -3.53 16.67
N LEU A 216 6.48 -3.64 17.72
CA LEU A 216 7.88 -3.99 17.56
C LEU A 216 8.06 -5.43 17.06
N GLU A 217 7.22 -6.37 17.49
CA GLU A 217 7.25 -7.76 16.99
C GLU A 217 7.01 -7.78 15.47
N ILE A 218 5.96 -7.10 15.00
CA ILE A 218 5.62 -7.03 13.58
C ILE A 218 6.74 -6.35 12.77
N ILE A 219 7.28 -5.23 13.26
CA ILE A 219 8.31 -4.47 12.53
C ILE A 219 9.62 -5.23 12.47
N LYS A 220 10.02 -5.89 13.58
CA LYS A 220 11.23 -6.72 13.62
C LYS A 220 11.16 -7.93 12.70
N ALA A 221 9.98 -8.49 12.48
CA ALA A 221 9.78 -9.56 11.51
C ALA A 221 10.16 -9.13 10.07
N GLY A 222 10.06 -7.84 9.73
CA GLY A 222 10.52 -7.28 8.46
C GLY A 222 12.04 -7.22 8.30
N GLY A 223 12.78 -7.33 9.39
CA GLY A 223 14.24 -7.19 9.39
C GLY A 223 14.69 -5.78 8.97
N ASN A 224 15.87 -5.72 8.35
CA ASN A 224 16.47 -4.44 7.90
C ASN A 224 16.31 -4.18 6.39
N CYS A 225 15.71 -5.12 5.66
CA CYS A 225 15.68 -5.10 4.19
C CYS A 225 14.27 -4.90 3.63
N THR A 226 13.22 -5.16 4.40
CA THR A 226 11.82 -5.06 3.97
C THR A 226 11.11 -3.97 4.75
N GLY A 227 10.49 -3.02 4.04
CA GLY A 227 9.75 -1.93 4.64
C GLY A 227 8.36 -2.36 5.10
N ILE A 228 7.98 -2.07 6.36
CA ILE A 228 6.66 -2.40 6.89
C ILE A 228 5.75 -1.18 6.88
N LEU A 229 4.54 -1.34 6.30
CA LEU A 229 3.50 -0.32 6.21
C LEU A 229 2.24 -0.81 6.93
N PHE A 230 1.68 0.02 7.78
CA PHE A 230 0.40 -0.28 8.40
C PHE A 230 -0.76 0.29 7.57
N ALA A 231 -1.84 -0.51 7.48
CA ALA A 231 -3.10 -0.06 6.90
C ALA A 231 -3.81 0.92 7.85
N GLY A 232 -4.50 1.92 7.29
CA GLY A 232 -5.29 2.88 8.08
C GLY A 232 -6.53 2.30 8.76
N GLY A 233 -7.01 1.16 8.31
CA GLY A 233 -8.25 0.55 8.81
C GLY A 233 -9.52 1.25 8.30
N ALA A 234 -10.60 1.16 9.08
CA ALA A 234 -11.83 1.94 8.85
C ALA A 234 -11.56 3.44 9.03
N ALA A 235 -12.47 4.27 8.51
CA ALA A 235 -12.42 5.70 8.77
C ALA A 235 -12.41 5.96 10.28
N SER A 236 -11.53 6.82 10.74
CA SER A 236 -11.32 7.15 12.15
C SER A 236 -11.26 8.65 12.33
N ASN A 237 -11.34 9.10 13.58
CA ASN A 237 -11.11 10.51 13.91
C ASN A 237 -9.74 10.96 13.37
N LEU A 238 -9.68 12.14 12.78
CA LEU A 238 -8.46 12.67 12.12
C LEU A 238 -7.27 12.80 13.08
N ASP A 239 -7.52 13.22 14.33
CA ASP A 239 -6.46 13.37 15.32
C ASP A 239 -5.88 12.02 15.72
N ASP A 240 -6.73 11.01 15.89
CA ASP A 240 -6.31 9.64 16.19
C ASP A 240 -5.51 9.04 15.03
N LEU A 241 -5.93 9.30 13.79
CA LEU A 241 -5.21 8.87 12.60
C LEU A 241 -3.81 9.46 12.55
N LEU A 242 -3.68 10.79 12.68
CA LEU A 242 -2.38 11.46 12.61
C LEU A 242 -1.44 11.03 13.75
N ASN A 243 -1.96 10.90 14.97
CA ASN A 243 -1.21 10.42 16.13
C ASN A 243 -0.75 8.96 15.95
N THR A 244 -1.63 8.11 15.42
CA THR A 244 -1.32 6.69 15.16
C THR A 244 -0.19 6.59 14.13
N ILE A 245 -0.28 7.29 13.00
CA ILE A 245 0.75 7.28 11.96
C ILE A 245 2.08 7.78 12.52
N TYR A 246 2.07 8.89 13.26
CA TYR A 246 3.27 9.42 13.89
C TYR A 246 3.93 8.39 14.80
N THR A 247 3.15 7.76 15.65
CA THR A 247 3.62 6.75 16.61
C THR A 247 4.20 5.52 15.89
N GLN A 248 3.49 5.00 14.89
CA GLN A 248 3.96 3.85 14.09
C GLN A 248 5.28 4.15 13.39
N VAL A 249 5.39 5.32 12.77
CA VAL A 249 6.55 5.68 11.93
C VAL A 249 7.73 6.16 12.77
N HIS A 250 7.51 7.04 13.75
CA HIS A 250 8.60 7.73 14.45
C HIS A 250 8.96 7.14 15.80
N ARG A 251 8.04 6.41 16.45
CA ARG A 251 8.33 5.75 17.73
C ARG A 251 8.61 4.26 17.57
N PHE A 252 7.89 3.57 16.69
CA PHE A 252 8.05 2.13 16.51
C PHE A 252 8.92 1.75 15.31
N GLY A 253 9.13 2.66 14.35
CA GLY A 253 10.05 2.44 13.24
C GLY A 253 9.40 1.81 12.01
N ALA A 254 8.07 1.89 11.87
CA ALA A 254 7.42 1.53 10.61
C ALA A 254 7.97 2.37 9.45
N THR A 255 8.05 1.77 8.27
CA THR A 255 8.52 2.47 7.07
C THR A 255 7.52 3.53 6.62
N GLY A 256 6.23 3.34 6.91
CA GLY A 256 5.20 4.30 6.55
C GLY A 256 3.79 3.76 6.74
N ALA A 257 2.87 4.26 5.93
CA ALA A 257 1.47 3.88 5.98
C ALA A 257 0.86 3.68 4.58
N ALA A 258 -0.22 2.89 4.52
CA ALA A 258 -1.02 2.71 3.32
C ALA A 258 -2.49 2.99 3.63
N LEU A 259 -3.00 4.13 3.17
CA LEU A 259 -4.31 4.67 3.52
C LEU A 259 -5.24 4.69 2.29
N GLY A 260 -6.47 4.31 2.49
CA GLY A 260 -7.53 4.37 1.50
C GLY A 260 -8.71 5.19 2.01
N ARG A 261 -9.69 4.54 2.66
CA ARG A 261 -10.93 5.15 3.18
C ARG A 261 -10.71 6.42 3.99
N ASN A 262 -9.72 6.41 4.88
CA ASN A 262 -9.36 7.60 5.67
C ASN A 262 -9.01 8.83 4.80
N ILE A 263 -8.68 8.63 3.52
CA ILE A 263 -8.36 9.72 2.59
C ILE A 263 -9.54 9.97 1.65
N HIS A 264 -9.98 8.95 0.88
CA HIS A 264 -10.91 9.18 -0.21
C HIS A 264 -12.35 9.47 0.22
N GLN A 265 -12.78 8.99 1.40
CA GLN A 265 -14.13 9.25 1.94
C GLN A 265 -14.29 10.69 2.49
N HIS A 266 -13.68 11.65 1.81
CA HIS A 266 -13.75 13.08 2.10
C HIS A 266 -13.99 13.84 0.79
N SER A 267 -14.44 15.10 0.88
CA SER A 267 -14.46 15.98 -0.28
C SER A 267 -13.06 16.09 -0.88
N LEU A 268 -12.96 16.37 -2.18
CA LEU A 268 -11.66 16.46 -2.87
C LEU A 268 -10.65 17.37 -2.14
N LYS A 269 -11.12 18.51 -1.67
CA LYS A 269 -10.29 19.50 -0.95
C LYS A 269 -9.78 18.93 0.39
N GLU A 270 -10.64 18.32 1.17
CA GLU A 270 -10.30 17.71 2.46
C GLU A 270 -9.38 16.50 2.29
N ALA A 271 -9.66 15.64 1.31
CA ALA A 271 -8.86 14.47 0.99
C ALA A 271 -7.42 14.85 0.62
N ILE A 272 -7.24 15.87 -0.21
CA ILE A 272 -5.91 16.40 -0.58
C ILE A 272 -5.20 16.98 0.64
N ALA A 273 -5.90 17.79 1.45
CA ALA A 273 -5.32 18.39 2.65
C ALA A 273 -4.85 17.30 3.64
N LEU A 274 -5.69 16.27 3.86
CA LEU A 274 -5.37 15.17 4.75
C LEU A 274 -4.20 14.32 4.22
N ALA A 275 -4.19 13.99 2.93
CA ALA A 275 -3.08 13.27 2.33
C ALA A 275 -1.75 14.04 2.49
N ASN A 276 -1.77 15.36 2.34
CA ASN A 276 -0.59 16.20 2.53
C ASN A 276 -0.18 16.33 4.01
N ALA A 277 -1.11 16.33 4.95
CA ALA A 277 -0.83 16.28 6.39
C ALA A 277 -0.15 14.94 6.77
N VAL A 278 -0.65 13.82 6.26
CA VAL A 278 -0.02 12.50 6.42
C VAL A 278 1.38 12.48 5.81
N ALA A 279 1.55 13.03 4.61
CA ALA A 279 2.85 13.13 3.96
C ALA A 279 3.86 13.95 4.79
N ALA A 280 3.43 15.03 5.42
CA ALA A 280 4.28 15.86 6.29
C ALA A 280 4.75 15.07 7.53
N ILE A 281 3.89 14.23 8.11
CA ILE A 281 4.31 13.32 9.19
C ILE A 281 5.33 12.31 8.66
N ILE A 282 5.01 11.59 7.60
CA ILE A 282 5.80 10.46 7.13
C ILE A 282 7.15 10.93 6.57
N TYR A 283 7.17 11.95 5.72
CA TYR A 283 8.38 12.35 4.99
C TYR A 283 9.19 13.44 5.71
N ASP A 284 8.52 14.37 6.37
CA ASP A 284 9.18 15.53 6.98
C ASP A 284 9.34 15.40 8.51
N GLY A 285 8.75 14.35 9.11
CA GLY A 285 8.80 14.10 10.56
C GLY A 285 8.03 15.11 11.39
N GLN A 286 7.04 15.80 10.78
CA GLN A 286 6.24 16.77 11.53
C GLN A 286 5.40 16.09 12.62
N ALA A 287 5.31 16.77 13.76
CA ALA A 287 4.42 16.34 14.84
C ALA A 287 2.93 16.43 14.41
N PRO A 288 2.04 15.60 14.97
CA PRO A 288 0.62 15.58 14.58
C PRO A 288 -0.06 16.95 14.63
N GLU A 289 0.24 17.77 15.65
CA GLU A 289 -0.33 19.10 15.82
C GLU A 289 0.10 20.08 14.72
N ALA A 290 1.34 19.93 14.23
CA ALA A 290 1.85 20.73 13.11
C ALA A 290 1.23 20.29 11.79
N ALA A 291 1.11 18.99 11.56
CA ALA A 291 0.46 18.43 10.38
C ALA A 291 -1.04 18.79 10.33
N ARG A 292 -1.74 18.79 11.49
CA ARG A 292 -3.14 19.22 11.60
C ARG A 292 -3.38 20.65 11.10
N ARG A 293 -2.44 21.55 11.31
CA ARG A 293 -2.56 22.94 10.82
C ARG A 293 -2.65 23.04 9.29
N LEU A 294 -2.20 22.02 8.56
CA LEU A 294 -2.34 21.96 7.12
C LEU A 294 -3.80 21.72 6.69
N LEU A 295 -4.62 21.08 7.54
CA LEU A 295 -6.05 20.88 7.31
C LEU A 295 -6.85 22.18 7.43
N LEU A 296 -6.36 23.14 8.25
CA LEU A 296 -7.06 24.41 8.53
C LEU A 296 -6.69 25.53 7.57
N LYS A 297 -5.63 25.36 6.75
CA LYS A 297 -5.12 26.40 5.84
C LYS A 297 -5.78 26.40 4.45
N ASN A 298 -6.63 25.43 4.19
CA ASN A 298 -7.33 25.21 2.92
C ASN A 298 -8.83 25.34 3.12
#